data_88bddf4eed9f262890e8274a3c508e6e
#
_entry.id   88bddf4eed9f262890e8274a3c508e6e
#
_cell.length_a   1.000
_cell.length_b   1.000
_cell.length_c   1.000
_cell.angle_alpha   90.00
_cell.angle_beta   90.00
_cell.angle_gamma   90.00
#
_symmetry.space_group_name_H-M   'P 1'
#
loop_
_entity.id
_entity.type
_entity.pdbx_description
1 polymer ?
#
loop_
_entity_poly.entity_id
_entity_poly.type
_entity_poly.pdbx_seq_one_letter_code
_entity_poly.pdbx_strand_id
1 'polypeptide(L)'
;MALSKKQLKTIEQLERRVELCREFMNDWLLFNQILSSYPNPGVNKAQLENQFLKIKSKLAREHRVLQQTLLDDYNLDGNTMNIVSGATNLESMYSQSEVALKKLQTEWHRAFIAINETLGVLEDKKFRAENGEKIFVATQDMMQGGGGGGGIDPAKLKTVLILAAIAIALGIVFYFDIAGIGTMYKQALGM
;
A
#
# COMPACT_ATOMS: atom_id res chain seq x y z
N MET A 1 -27.04 19.42 -7.54
CA MET A 1 -26.04 19.57 -8.64
C MET A 1 -25.86 18.25 -9.34
N ALA A 2 -25.76 18.24 -10.67
CA ALA A 2 -25.43 17.00 -11.38
C ALA A 2 -23.93 16.69 -11.23
N LEU A 3 -23.60 15.48 -10.78
CA LEU A 3 -22.23 15.02 -10.65
C LEU A 3 -21.59 14.80 -12.04
N SER A 4 -20.34 15.18 -12.19
CA SER A 4 -19.59 14.95 -13.41
C SER A 4 -19.29 13.44 -13.60
N LYS A 5 -19.08 12.99 -14.84
CA LYS A 5 -18.69 11.61 -15.15
C LYS A 5 -17.46 11.16 -14.37
N LYS A 6 -16.50 12.07 -14.14
CA LYS A 6 -15.30 11.78 -13.33
C LYS A 6 -15.63 11.56 -11.86
N GLN A 7 -16.53 12.36 -11.29
CA GLN A 7 -16.99 12.17 -9.89
C GLN A 7 -17.74 10.86 -9.72
N LEU A 8 -18.62 10.51 -10.65
CA LEU A 8 -19.33 9.21 -10.61
C LEU A 8 -18.35 8.04 -10.61
N LYS A 9 -17.32 8.06 -11.45
CA LYS A 9 -16.27 7.03 -11.45
C LYS A 9 -15.50 6.97 -10.13
N THR A 10 -15.24 8.12 -9.52
CA THR A 10 -14.57 8.17 -8.19
C THR A 10 -15.45 7.56 -7.10
N ILE A 11 -16.75 7.84 -7.11
CA ILE A 11 -17.72 7.25 -6.16
C ILE A 11 -17.77 5.73 -6.32
N GLU A 12 -17.88 5.22 -7.54
CA GLU A 12 -17.87 3.78 -7.82
C GLU A 12 -16.58 3.11 -7.33
N GLN A 13 -15.42 3.74 -7.52
CA GLN A 13 -14.15 3.24 -6.98
C GLN A 13 -14.13 3.20 -5.45
N LEU A 14 -14.63 4.24 -4.80
CA LEU A 14 -14.72 4.30 -3.34
C LEU A 14 -15.71 3.26 -2.79
N GLU A 15 -16.85 3.09 -3.44
CA GLU A 15 -17.83 2.05 -3.07
C GLU A 15 -17.21 0.66 -3.11
N ARG A 16 -16.51 0.32 -4.19
CA ARG A 16 -15.79 -0.95 -4.29
C ARG A 16 -14.74 -1.13 -3.18
N ARG A 17 -14.02 -0.07 -2.81
CA ARG A 17 -13.04 -0.11 -1.71
C ARG A 17 -13.70 -0.33 -0.35
N VAL A 18 -14.81 0.35 -0.10
CA VAL A 18 -15.63 0.16 1.11
C VAL A 18 -16.11 -1.28 1.21
N GLU A 19 -16.63 -1.84 0.12
CA GLU A 19 -17.12 -3.20 0.08
C GLU A 19 -16.01 -4.24 0.37
N LEU A 20 -14.86 -4.12 -0.30
CA LEU A 20 -13.70 -4.98 -0.05
C LEU A 20 -13.21 -4.90 1.41
N CYS A 21 -13.18 -3.69 1.99
CA CYS A 21 -12.76 -3.52 3.38
C CYS A 21 -13.79 -4.12 4.35
N ARG A 22 -15.07 -4.00 4.04
CA ARG A 22 -16.17 -4.57 4.83
C ARG A 22 -16.21 -6.10 4.78
N GLU A 23 -15.96 -6.69 3.61
CA GLU A 23 -15.80 -8.14 3.46
C GLU A 23 -14.63 -8.66 4.29
N PHE A 24 -13.48 -8.03 4.19
CA PHE A 24 -12.30 -8.38 4.99
C PHE A 24 -12.56 -8.28 6.49
N MET A 25 -13.27 -7.25 6.95
CA MET A 25 -13.65 -7.10 8.35
C MET A 25 -14.58 -8.24 8.81
N ASN A 26 -15.55 -8.63 7.99
CA ASN A 26 -16.44 -9.74 8.30
C ASN A 26 -15.67 -11.07 8.43
N ASP A 27 -14.72 -11.31 7.55
CA ASP A 27 -13.85 -12.48 7.61
C ASP A 27 -12.91 -12.44 8.82
N TRP A 28 -12.46 -11.25 9.22
CA TRP A 28 -11.68 -11.05 10.44
C TRP A 28 -12.48 -11.38 11.70
N LEU A 29 -13.77 -11.00 11.73
CA LEU A 29 -14.70 -11.38 12.80
C LEU A 29 -14.95 -12.89 12.83
N LEU A 30 -15.16 -13.52 11.66
CA LEU A 30 -15.35 -14.97 11.55
C LEU A 30 -14.11 -15.73 12.02
N PHE A 31 -12.91 -15.26 11.70
CA PHE A 31 -11.66 -15.83 12.20
C PHE A 31 -11.61 -15.86 13.72
N ASN A 32 -11.96 -14.75 14.38
CA ASN A 32 -12.03 -14.70 15.83
C ASN A 32 -13.13 -15.61 16.42
N GLN A 33 -14.28 -15.67 15.76
CA GLN A 33 -15.36 -16.56 16.19
C GLN A 33 -14.94 -18.04 16.18
N ILE A 34 -14.23 -18.46 15.14
CA ILE A 34 -13.68 -19.82 15.04
C ILE A 34 -12.67 -20.07 16.16
N LEU A 35 -11.74 -19.12 16.38
CA LEU A 35 -10.78 -19.19 17.48
C LEU A 35 -11.50 -19.35 18.83
N SER A 36 -12.38 -18.45 19.17
CA SER A 36 -13.06 -18.43 20.47
C SER A 36 -14.00 -19.63 20.69
N SER A 37 -14.45 -20.28 19.63
CA SER A 37 -15.31 -21.46 19.72
C SER A 37 -14.55 -22.76 20.02
N TYR A 38 -13.26 -22.84 19.69
CA TYR A 38 -12.48 -24.08 19.76
C TYR A 38 -12.39 -24.72 21.17
N PRO A 39 -12.24 -23.96 22.28
CA PRO A 39 -12.19 -24.54 23.62
C PRO A 39 -13.53 -25.01 24.15
N ASN A 40 -14.66 -24.67 23.49
CA ASN A 40 -15.98 -25.00 24.00
C ASN A 40 -16.24 -26.51 23.94
N PRO A 41 -16.92 -27.08 25.00
CA PRO A 41 -17.27 -28.48 25.00
C PRO A 41 -18.32 -28.80 23.91
N GLY A 42 -18.22 -29.97 23.30
CA GLY A 42 -19.19 -30.47 22.32
C GLY A 42 -19.02 -29.93 20.88
N VAL A 43 -18.03 -29.08 20.64
CA VAL A 43 -17.75 -28.62 19.28
C VAL A 43 -17.04 -29.68 18.42
N ASN A 44 -17.34 -29.72 17.14
CA ASN A 44 -16.63 -30.57 16.20
C ASN A 44 -15.28 -29.90 15.83
N LYS A 45 -14.22 -30.31 16.56
CA LYS A 45 -12.87 -29.74 16.37
C LYS A 45 -12.33 -29.91 14.98
N ALA A 46 -12.58 -31.04 14.31
CA ALA A 46 -12.13 -31.28 12.94
C ALA A 46 -12.81 -30.33 11.95
N GLN A 47 -14.10 -30.05 12.15
CA GLN A 47 -14.83 -29.07 11.33
C GLN A 47 -14.31 -27.64 11.55
N LEU A 48 -14.08 -27.25 12.82
CA LEU A 48 -13.52 -25.93 13.13
C LEU A 48 -12.12 -25.76 12.54
N GLU A 49 -11.28 -26.78 12.59
CA GLU A 49 -9.95 -26.77 12.00
C GLU A 49 -10.02 -26.53 10.47
N ASN A 50 -10.92 -27.23 9.78
CA ASN A 50 -11.12 -27.03 8.35
C ASN A 50 -11.63 -25.60 8.03
N GLN A 51 -12.52 -25.06 8.84
CA GLN A 51 -13.01 -23.68 8.68
C GLN A 51 -11.88 -22.68 8.95
N PHE A 52 -11.08 -22.91 9.98
CA PHE A 52 -9.93 -22.10 10.31
C PHE A 52 -8.93 -22.01 9.17
N LEU A 53 -8.54 -23.13 8.56
CA LEU A 53 -7.61 -23.17 7.45
C LEU A 53 -8.16 -22.44 6.22
N LYS A 54 -9.46 -22.56 5.96
CA LYS A 54 -10.13 -21.85 4.86
C LYS A 54 -10.13 -20.32 5.08
N ILE A 55 -10.56 -19.87 6.27
CA ILE A 55 -10.63 -18.43 6.56
C ILE A 55 -9.23 -17.80 6.60
N LYS A 56 -8.26 -18.50 7.17
CA LYS A 56 -6.85 -18.11 7.16
C LYS A 56 -6.33 -17.84 5.73
N SER A 57 -6.58 -18.78 4.83
CA SER A 57 -6.18 -18.66 3.42
C SER A 57 -6.94 -17.52 2.70
N LYS A 58 -8.20 -17.31 3.05
CA LYS A 58 -9.02 -16.22 2.51
C LYS A 58 -8.48 -14.87 2.96
N LEU A 59 -8.26 -14.67 4.26
CA LEU A 59 -7.70 -13.46 4.85
C LEU A 59 -6.36 -13.07 4.24
N ALA A 60 -5.46 -14.05 4.03
CA ALA A 60 -4.15 -13.78 3.42
C ALA A 60 -4.27 -13.25 1.98
N ARG A 61 -5.22 -13.76 1.19
CA ARG A 61 -5.47 -13.28 -0.17
C ARG A 61 -6.11 -11.90 -0.17
N GLU A 62 -7.13 -11.69 0.66
CA GLU A 62 -7.85 -10.42 0.75
C GLU A 62 -6.97 -9.30 1.25
N HIS A 63 -6.13 -9.57 2.24
CA HIS A 63 -5.12 -8.62 2.71
C HIS A 63 -4.27 -8.08 1.56
N ARG A 64 -3.78 -8.97 0.69
CA ARG A 64 -3.00 -8.57 -0.48
C ARG A 64 -3.80 -7.76 -1.49
N VAL A 65 -5.06 -8.13 -1.72
CA VAL A 65 -5.97 -7.37 -2.59
C VAL A 65 -6.23 -5.97 -2.02
N LEU A 66 -6.47 -5.87 -0.71
CA LEU A 66 -6.66 -4.59 -0.02
C LEU A 66 -5.42 -3.70 -0.13
N GLN A 67 -4.23 -4.22 0.15
CA GLN A 67 -2.99 -3.46 0.00
C GLN A 67 -2.84 -2.87 -1.42
N GLN A 68 -3.14 -3.67 -2.44
CA GLN A 68 -3.04 -3.26 -3.84
C GLN A 68 -4.14 -2.29 -4.26
N THR A 69 -5.32 -2.37 -3.65
CA THR A 69 -6.49 -1.58 -4.05
C THR A 69 -6.59 -0.27 -3.26
N LEU A 70 -6.30 -0.32 -1.96
CA LEU A 70 -6.44 0.84 -1.07
C LEU A 70 -5.21 1.74 -1.10
N LEU A 71 -4.03 1.19 -1.37
CA LEU A 71 -2.76 1.93 -1.43
C LEU A 71 -2.53 2.77 -0.15
N ASP A 72 -2.47 4.09 -0.28
CA ASP A 72 -2.22 5.02 0.83
C ASP A 72 -3.35 5.01 1.89
N ASP A 73 -4.54 4.54 1.53
CA ASP A 73 -5.66 4.41 2.47
C ASP A 73 -5.58 3.14 3.34
N TYR A 74 -4.64 2.24 3.04
CA TYR A 74 -4.48 0.99 3.76
C TYR A 74 -3.46 1.15 4.89
N ASN A 75 -3.95 1.14 6.13
CA ASN A 75 -3.14 1.39 7.33
C ASN A 75 -2.94 0.14 8.22
N LEU A 76 -3.08 -1.07 7.67
CA LEU A 76 -2.76 -2.27 8.44
C LEU A 76 -1.25 -2.51 8.44
N ASP A 77 -0.69 -2.58 9.65
CA ASP A 77 0.70 -2.97 9.87
C ASP A 77 0.95 -4.40 9.35
N GLY A 78 2.10 -4.62 8.72
CA GLY A 78 2.53 -5.94 8.27
C GLY A 78 2.57 -6.99 9.39
N ASN A 79 2.77 -6.55 10.65
CA ASN A 79 2.69 -7.41 11.83
C ASN A 79 1.28 -7.96 12.10
N THR A 80 0.24 -7.29 11.63
CA THR A 80 -1.15 -7.72 11.78
C THR A 80 -1.37 -9.10 11.20
N MET A 81 -0.76 -9.39 10.05
CA MET A 81 -0.89 -10.70 9.40
C MET A 81 -0.03 -11.78 10.04
N ASN A 82 0.86 -11.44 10.99
CA ASN A 82 1.63 -12.45 11.73
C ASN A 82 0.72 -13.35 12.56
N ILE A 83 -0.44 -12.87 13.02
CA ILE A 83 -1.46 -13.67 13.69
C ILE A 83 -1.97 -14.77 12.75
N VAL A 84 -2.27 -14.40 11.52
CA VAL A 84 -2.80 -15.32 10.51
C VAL A 84 -1.71 -16.27 10.02
N SER A 85 -0.49 -15.78 9.78
CA SER A 85 0.63 -16.59 9.29
C SER A 85 1.24 -17.51 10.35
N GLY A 86 1.37 -17.02 11.59
CA GLY A 86 1.96 -17.76 12.71
C GLY A 86 1.07 -18.85 13.29
N ALA A 87 -0.24 -18.74 13.12
CA ALA A 87 -1.21 -19.74 13.55
C ALA A 87 -1.20 -20.96 12.62
N THR A 88 -0.53 -22.03 12.99
CA THR A 88 -0.41 -23.23 12.14
C THR A 88 -1.73 -24.00 12.10
N ASN A 89 -2.28 -24.34 13.28
CA ASN A 89 -3.57 -24.99 13.49
C ASN A 89 -4.13 -24.58 14.85
N LEU A 90 -5.43 -24.81 15.07
CA LEU A 90 -6.12 -24.45 16.32
C LEU A 90 -5.56 -25.19 17.53
N GLU A 91 -5.27 -26.47 17.39
CA GLU A 91 -4.74 -27.29 18.48
C GLU A 91 -3.38 -26.75 18.99
N SER A 92 -2.46 -26.45 18.08
CA SER A 92 -1.16 -25.88 18.43
C SER A 92 -1.26 -24.49 19.07
N MET A 93 -2.28 -23.70 18.68
CA MET A 93 -2.52 -22.40 19.30
C MET A 93 -2.99 -22.54 20.74
N TYR A 94 -3.93 -23.45 21.01
CA TYR A 94 -4.48 -23.69 22.34
C TYR A 94 -3.58 -24.51 23.25
N SER A 95 -2.56 -25.18 22.71
CA SER A 95 -1.49 -25.82 23.50
C SER A 95 -0.43 -24.81 23.99
N GLN A 96 -0.47 -23.57 23.54
CA GLN A 96 0.43 -22.53 24.00
C GLN A 96 0.06 -22.02 25.40
N SER A 97 0.96 -21.24 25.99
CA SER A 97 0.71 -20.62 27.28
C SER A 97 -0.45 -19.63 27.24
N GLU A 98 -1.12 -19.43 28.38
CA GLU A 98 -2.18 -18.40 28.51
C GLU A 98 -1.70 -16.99 28.10
N VAL A 99 -0.44 -16.69 28.36
CA VAL A 99 0.20 -15.42 27.98
C VAL A 99 0.24 -15.28 26.45
N ALA A 100 0.56 -16.36 25.73
CA ALA A 100 0.57 -16.33 24.25
C ALA A 100 -0.83 -16.14 23.67
N LEU A 101 -1.85 -16.77 24.25
CA LEU A 101 -3.23 -16.58 23.85
C LEU A 101 -3.73 -15.15 24.10
N LYS A 102 -3.40 -14.56 25.25
CA LYS A 102 -3.73 -13.15 25.55
C LYS A 102 -3.05 -12.18 24.56
N LYS A 103 -1.79 -12.46 24.22
CA LYS A 103 -1.07 -11.68 23.21
C LYS A 103 -1.77 -11.76 21.86
N LEU A 104 -2.15 -12.96 21.43
CA LEU A 104 -2.90 -13.16 20.18
C LEU A 104 -4.21 -12.36 20.15
N GLN A 105 -4.98 -12.39 21.24
CA GLN A 105 -6.23 -11.61 21.35
C GLN A 105 -5.97 -10.11 21.28
N THR A 106 -4.91 -9.62 21.91
CA THR A 106 -4.54 -8.21 21.88
C THR A 106 -4.15 -7.77 20.45
N GLU A 107 -3.37 -8.59 19.75
CA GLU A 107 -2.97 -8.33 18.37
C GLU A 107 -4.17 -8.38 17.42
N TRP A 108 -5.07 -9.37 17.62
CA TRP A 108 -6.32 -9.44 16.86
C TRP A 108 -7.17 -8.17 17.04
N HIS A 109 -7.33 -7.69 18.27
CA HIS A 109 -8.12 -6.50 18.59
C HIS A 109 -7.51 -5.24 17.98
N ARG A 110 -6.17 -5.12 18.02
CA ARG A 110 -5.45 -4.01 17.36
C ARG A 110 -5.72 -3.98 15.87
N ALA A 111 -5.65 -5.14 15.21
CA ALA A 111 -5.97 -5.27 13.80
C ALA A 111 -7.42 -4.90 13.50
N PHE A 112 -8.36 -5.37 14.32
CA PHE A 112 -9.78 -5.05 14.19
C PHE A 112 -10.02 -3.54 14.26
N ILE A 113 -9.37 -2.82 15.17
CA ILE A 113 -9.45 -1.36 15.26
C ILE A 113 -8.92 -0.72 13.97
N ALA A 114 -7.75 -1.12 13.49
CA ALA A 114 -7.15 -0.54 12.28
C ALA A 114 -7.99 -0.80 11.02
N ILE A 115 -8.66 -1.96 10.92
CA ILE A 115 -9.60 -2.26 9.82
C ILE A 115 -10.82 -1.32 9.90
N ASN A 116 -11.38 -1.10 11.10
CA ASN A 116 -12.51 -0.19 11.29
C ASN A 116 -12.15 1.26 10.98
N GLU A 117 -10.97 1.72 11.40
CA GLU A 117 -10.47 3.06 11.07
C GLU A 117 -10.33 3.23 9.55
N THR A 118 -9.76 2.25 8.87
CA THR A 118 -9.66 2.25 7.40
C THR A 118 -11.04 2.31 6.75
N LEU A 119 -11.99 1.50 7.22
CA LEU A 119 -13.36 1.50 6.73
C LEU A 119 -14.03 2.85 6.93
N GLY A 120 -13.91 3.44 8.14
CA GLY A 120 -14.46 4.75 8.44
C GLY A 120 -13.92 5.85 7.54
N VAL A 121 -12.61 5.85 7.26
CA VAL A 121 -11.99 6.81 6.32
C VAL A 121 -12.55 6.65 4.90
N LEU A 122 -12.74 5.41 4.44
CA LEU A 122 -13.27 5.14 3.10
C LEU A 122 -14.74 5.57 2.98
N GLU A 123 -15.55 5.30 4.01
CA GLU A 123 -16.96 5.70 4.07
C GLU A 123 -17.10 7.23 4.10
N ASP A 124 -16.28 7.95 4.87
CA ASP A 124 -16.25 9.41 4.87
C ASP A 124 -15.86 9.95 3.48
N LYS A 125 -14.82 9.42 2.86
CA LYS A 125 -14.42 9.82 1.51
C LYS A 125 -15.55 9.60 0.49
N LYS A 126 -16.25 8.46 0.57
CA LYS A 126 -17.39 8.16 -0.30
C LYS A 126 -18.49 9.17 -0.08
N PHE A 127 -18.89 9.42 1.18
CA PHE A 127 -19.94 10.38 1.53
C PHE A 127 -19.63 11.79 1.02
N ARG A 128 -18.39 12.26 1.18
CA ARG A 128 -17.96 13.57 0.68
C ARG A 128 -17.98 13.64 -0.84
N ALA A 129 -17.56 12.56 -1.53
CA ALA A 129 -17.63 12.47 -2.99
C ALA A 129 -19.09 12.53 -3.50
N GLU A 130 -20.01 11.85 -2.84
CA GLU A 130 -21.46 11.88 -3.13
C GLU A 130 -22.05 13.28 -2.96
N ASN A 131 -21.55 14.06 -2.00
CA ASN A 131 -21.92 15.47 -1.79
C ASN A 131 -21.23 16.45 -2.75
N GLY A 132 -20.51 15.94 -3.75
CA GLY A 132 -19.91 16.74 -4.83
C GLY A 132 -18.51 17.25 -4.54
N GLU A 133 -17.89 16.86 -3.43
CA GLU A 133 -16.48 17.18 -3.17
C GLU A 133 -15.56 16.45 -4.16
N LYS A 134 -14.46 17.11 -4.52
CA LYS A 134 -13.41 16.52 -5.36
C LYS A 134 -12.49 15.69 -4.49
N ILE A 135 -12.76 14.40 -4.40
CA ILE A 135 -11.92 13.45 -3.66
C ILE A 135 -10.88 12.85 -4.61
N PHE A 136 -9.63 12.83 -4.16
CA PHE A 136 -8.56 12.12 -4.84
C PHE A 136 -8.52 10.66 -4.37
N VAL A 137 -8.52 9.74 -5.34
CA VAL A 137 -8.38 8.29 -5.09
C VAL A 137 -7.16 7.83 -5.87
N ALA A 138 -6.10 7.42 -5.15
CA ALA A 138 -4.90 6.86 -5.76
C ALA A 138 -5.26 5.56 -6.50
N THR A 139 -4.73 5.38 -7.70
CA THR A 139 -4.88 4.15 -8.50
C THR A 139 -3.52 3.54 -8.77
N GLN A 140 -3.46 2.23 -9.01
CA GLN A 140 -2.19 1.53 -9.31
C GLN A 140 -1.47 2.12 -10.53
N ASP A 141 -2.22 2.55 -11.54
CA ASP A 141 -1.66 3.18 -12.73
C ASP A 141 -0.90 4.48 -12.39
N MET A 142 -1.35 5.21 -11.37
CA MET A 142 -0.67 6.43 -10.90
C MET A 142 0.62 6.10 -10.13
N MET A 143 0.67 4.98 -9.41
CA MET A 143 1.88 4.55 -8.70
C MET A 143 2.91 3.90 -9.63
N GLN A 144 2.48 3.15 -10.65
CA GLN A 144 3.40 2.59 -11.65
C GLN A 144 3.90 3.65 -12.64
N GLY A 145 3.12 4.72 -12.87
CA GLY A 145 3.54 5.91 -13.60
C GLY A 145 4.30 6.94 -12.77
N GLY A 146 4.27 6.83 -11.45
CA GLY A 146 4.90 7.77 -10.50
C GLY A 146 6.41 7.58 -10.29
N GLY A 147 7.04 6.66 -11.00
CA GLY A 147 8.49 6.65 -11.25
C GLY A 147 8.92 7.66 -12.30
N GLY A 148 8.00 8.48 -12.81
CA GLY A 148 8.21 9.58 -13.73
C GLY A 148 7.76 10.90 -13.12
N GLY A 149 8.53 11.44 -12.18
CA GLY A 149 8.51 12.88 -11.97
C GLY A 149 8.66 13.56 -13.31
N GLY A 150 7.71 14.42 -13.67
CA GLY A 150 7.60 15.24 -14.85
C GLY A 150 8.35 14.68 -16.05
N GLY A 151 7.66 13.93 -16.92
CA GLY A 151 8.29 13.35 -18.10
C GLY A 151 9.04 14.43 -18.86
N ILE A 152 10.36 14.46 -18.69
CA ILE A 152 11.20 15.26 -19.55
C ILE A 152 10.97 14.64 -20.92
N ASP A 153 10.32 15.41 -21.78
CA ASP A 153 10.13 15.11 -23.20
C ASP A 153 11.41 14.44 -23.71
N PRO A 154 11.38 13.22 -24.28
CA PRO A 154 12.60 12.50 -24.70
C PRO A 154 13.48 13.36 -25.61
N ALA A 155 12.89 14.35 -26.31
CA ALA A 155 13.64 15.37 -27.04
C ALA A 155 14.40 16.31 -26.10
N LYS A 156 13.79 16.72 -24.98
CA LYS A 156 14.44 17.57 -23.96
C LYS A 156 15.51 16.79 -23.19
N LEU A 157 15.29 15.50 -22.90
CA LEU A 157 16.29 14.66 -22.27
C LEU A 157 17.55 14.51 -23.14
N LYS A 158 17.39 14.29 -24.46
CA LYS A 158 18.51 14.29 -25.42
C LYS A 158 19.26 15.60 -25.42
N THR A 159 18.54 16.73 -25.42
CA THR A 159 19.15 18.07 -25.39
C THR A 159 19.95 18.31 -24.13
N VAL A 160 19.42 17.92 -22.95
CA VAL A 160 20.12 18.04 -21.66
C VAL A 160 21.35 17.14 -21.61
N LEU A 161 21.27 15.92 -22.13
CA LEU A 161 22.42 15.00 -22.21
C LEU A 161 23.52 15.55 -23.15
N ILE A 162 23.16 16.13 -24.28
CA ILE A 162 24.11 16.74 -25.22
C ILE A 162 24.78 17.95 -24.57
N LEU A 163 24.02 18.82 -23.89
CA LEU A 163 24.58 19.98 -23.20
C LEU A 163 25.52 19.57 -22.06
N ALA A 164 25.16 18.52 -21.30
CA ALA A 164 26.03 17.99 -20.24
C ALA A 164 27.32 17.41 -20.82
N ALA A 165 27.24 16.67 -21.94
CA ALA A 165 28.43 16.13 -22.60
C ALA A 165 29.35 17.24 -23.15
N ILE A 166 28.79 18.30 -23.72
CA ILE A 166 29.55 19.48 -24.18
C ILE A 166 30.23 20.19 -22.98
N ALA A 167 29.52 20.37 -21.87
CA ALA A 167 30.08 20.99 -20.67
C ALA A 167 31.24 20.17 -20.09
N ILE A 168 31.11 18.84 -20.06
CA ILE A 168 32.17 17.94 -19.62
C ILE A 168 33.38 17.99 -20.56
N ALA A 169 33.15 17.95 -21.86
CA ALA A 169 34.20 18.04 -22.86
C ALA A 169 34.97 19.37 -22.77
N LEU A 170 34.27 20.49 -22.64
CA LEU A 170 34.88 21.81 -22.40
C LEU A 170 35.66 21.85 -21.08
N GLY A 171 35.11 21.24 -20.01
CA GLY A 171 35.79 21.14 -18.72
C GLY A 171 37.11 20.34 -18.81
N ILE A 172 37.12 19.25 -19.57
CA ILE A 172 38.32 18.43 -19.80
C ILE A 172 39.37 19.25 -20.61
N VAL A 173 38.97 19.91 -21.70
CA VAL A 173 39.85 20.76 -22.50
C VAL A 173 40.45 21.89 -21.67
N PHE A 174 39.67 22.52 -20.81
CA PHE A 174 40.12 23.60 -19.92
C PHE A 174 41.04 23.10 -18.80
N TYR A 175 40.71 21.93 -18.20
CA TYR A 175 41.47 21.35 -17.09
C TYR A 175 42.85 20.81 -17.54
N PHE A 176 42.89 20.15 -18.68
CA PHE A 176 44.15 19.58 -19.20
C PHE A 176 44.91 20.49 -20.15
N ASP A 177 44.36 21.70 -20.44
CA ASP A 177 44.91 22.67 -21.39
C ASP A 177 45.32 22.04 -22.74
N ILE A 178 44.52 21.04 -23.17
CA ILE A 178 44.73 20.30 -24.42
C ILE A 178 44.65 21.29 -25.57
N ALA A 179 45.72 21.59 -26.23
CA ALA A 179 45.87 22.57 -27.31
C ALA A 179 46.14 24.04 -26.88
N GLY A 180 46.51 24.30 -25.60
CA GLY A 180 46.85 25.66 -25.14
C GLY A 180 45.74 26.70 -25.16
N ILE A 181 44.45 26.23 -25.26
CA ILE A 181 43.29 27.10 -25.34
C ILE A 181 43.04 27.80 -23.97
N GLY A 182 43.31 27.11 -22.84
CA GLY A 182 43.16 27.68 -21.53
C GLY A 182 44.17 28.83 -21.23
N THR A 183 45.40 28.68 -21.73
CA THR A 183 46.41 29.73 -21.62
C THR A 183 46.11 30.91 -22.47
N MET A 184 45.61 30.74 -23.68
CA MET A 184 45.19 31.89 -24.58
C MET A 184 44.04 32.67 -23.94
N TYR A 185 43.06 32.02 -23.31
CA TYR A 185 41.95 32.72 -22.66
C TYR A 185 42.38 33.47 -21.40
N LYS A 186 43.30 32.93 -20.59
CA LYS A 186 43.85 33.64 -19.46
C LYS A 186 44.64 34.88 -19.86
N GLN A 187 45.41 34.79 -20.96
CA GLN A 187 46.13 35.94 -21.53
C GLN A 187 45.16 37.01 -22.08
N ALA A 188 44.04 36.61 -22.72
CA ALA A 188 43.04 37.54 -23.24
C ALA A 188 42.24 38.24 -22.12
N LEU A 189 42.07 37.64 -20.94
CA LEU A 189 41.35 38.20 -19.81
C LEU A 189 42.29 38.95 -18.82
N GLY A 190 43.59 39.06 -19.11
CA GLY A 190 44.55 39.81 -18.28
C GLY A 190 44.78 39.24 -16.89
N MET A 191 44.53 37.92 -16.70
CA MET A 191 44.73 37.19 -15.44
C MET A 191 46.03 36.41 -15.46
#